data_b742f2e83808d86d5fb000ab51e70ad6
#
_entry.id   b742f2e83808d86d5fb000ab51e70ad6
#
_cell.length_a   1.000
_cell.length_b   1.000
_cell.length_c   1.000
_cell.angle_alpha   90.00
_cell.angle_beta   90.00
_cell.angle_gamma   90.00
#
_symmetry.space_group_name_H-M   'P 1'
#
loop_
_entity.id
_entity.type
_entity.pdbx_description
1 polymer ?
#
loop_
_entity_poly.entity_id
_entity_poly.type
_entity_poly.pdbx_seq_one_letter_code
_entity_poly.pdbx_strand_id
1 'polypeptide(L)'
;MIVGGTTTTSSSRKARKTYFKMVQNVQLTGSVPKIARRESPIIGFLEEDVRRLHHLHGDALVVSVRVRDYNVHRVLVDNGNSADILYYPTFQQMGFDRARLIPTTTLLVGFGGKKVFPLGAVTLSVTVGNYLQQITRDVTFLVVDYSSAYNGILERPTLNSWKAATSTYHLMIKFPTEYGIGELRGDQVAACECYIAMLEIEDHQQTMCIEKQ
;
A
#
# COMPACT_ATOMS: atom_id res chain seq x y z
N MET A 1 5.51 -1.47 10.36
CA MET A 1 6.35 -0.48 9.65
C MET A 1 7.50 -1.23 8.96
N ILE A 2 7.40 -1.38 7.66
CA ILE A 2 8.48 -1.98 6.85
C ILE A 2 9.42 -0.85 6.48
N VAL A 3 10.64 -0.86 6.99
CA VAL A 3 11.66 0.13 6.64
C VAL A 3 12.39 -0.40 5.41
N GLY A 4 12.02 0.11 4.22
CA GLY A 4 12.79 -0.07 3.00
C GLY A 4 14.05 0.80 3.07
N GLY A 5 15.19 0.20 3.43
CA GLY A 5 16.48 0.85 3.35
C GLY A 5 17.10 0.65 1.97
N THR A 6 17.60 1.72 1.37
CA THR A 6 18.51 1.65 0.22
C THR A 6 19.68 0.73 0.56
N THR A 7 19.93 -0.24 -0.31
CA THR A 7 21.05 -1.18 -0.22
C THR A 7 22.37 -0.42 -0.32
N THR A 8 22.99 -0.14 0.82
CA THR A 8 24.42 0.11 0.89
C THR A 8 25.05 -0.88 1.84
N THR A 9 25.88 -1.70 1.26
CA THR A 9 26.79 -2.67 1.85
C THR A 9 27.49 -2.15 3.12
N SER A 10 27.51 -3.01 4.14
CA SER A 10 28.32 -2.93 5.37
C SER A 10 28.31 -1.59 6.09
N SER A 11 27.21 -1.21 6.72
CA SER A 11 27.26 -0.08 7.64
C SER A 11 27.89 -0.52 8.97
N SER A 12 29.11 -0.09 9.23
CA SER A 12 29.78 -0.25 10.51
C SER A 12 28.91 0.36 11.63
N ARG A 13 29.06 -0.15 12.87
CA ARG A 13 28.39 0.40 14.07
C ARG A 13 28.55 1.92 14.20
N LYS A 14 29.65 2.45 13.66
CA LYS A 14 29.99 3.89 13.62
C LYS A 14 29.13 4.65 12.60
N ALA A 15 28.88 4.08 11.42
CA ALA A 15 28.02 4.69 10.39
C ALA A 15 26.54 4.75 10.84
N ARG A 16 26.03 3.72 11.53
CA ARG A 16 24.68 3.75 12.12
C ARG A 16 24.55 4.85 13.19
N LYS A 17 25.56 5.03 14.03
CA LYS A 17 25.56 6.06 15.08
C LYS A 17 25.60 7.48 14.47
N THR A 18 26.34 7.67 13.37
CA THR A 18 26.37 8.92 12.61
C THR A 18 25.05 9.21 11.93
N TYR A 19 24.43 8.19 11.31
CA TYR A 19 23.09 8.31 10.69
C TYR A 19 22.01 8.70 11.71
N PHE A 20 21.98 8.05 12.87
CA PHE A 20 21.05 8.41 13.94
C PHE A 20 21.27 9.85 14.45
N LYS A 21 22.51 10.31 14.57
CA LYS A 21 22.79 11.70 14.92
C LYS A 21 22.33 12.69 13.85
N MET A 22 22.46 12.36 12.55
CA MET A 22 21.96 13.21 11.45
C MET A 22 20.43 13.27 11.42
N VAL A 23 19.75 12.18 11.69
CA VAL A 23 18.27 12.12 11.71
C VAL A 23 17.68 12.88 12.91
N GLN A 24 18.43 13.00 14.01
CA GLN A 24 17.99 13.73 15.22
C GLN A 24 18.31 15.24 15.19
N ASN A 25 19.08 15.71 14.20
CA ASN A 25 19.38 17.14 14.04
C ASN A 25 18.22 17.86 13.35
N VAL A 26 17.39 18.52 14.13
CA VAL A 26 16.42 19.51 13.63
C VAL A 26 17.20 20.77 13.27
N GLN A 27 17.46 20.98 11.98
CA GLN A 27 18.04 22.23 11.49
C GLN A 27 16.92 23.19 11.07
N LEU A 28 16.99 24.42 11.57
CA LEU A 28 16.17 25.52 11.04
C LEU A 28 16.68 25.82 9.63
N THR A 29 15.96 25.37 8.62
CA THR A 29 16.26 25.74 7.24
C THR A 29 15.75 27.17 6.99
N GLY A 30 16.65 28.04 6.55
CA GLY A 30 16.29 29.36 6.05
C GLY A 30 15.27 29.27 4.92
N SER A 31 14.56 30.35 4.63
CA SER A 31 13.51 30.43 3.64
C SER A 31 13.96 29.92 2.26
N VAL A 32 13.38 28.77 1.87
CA VAL A 32 13.53 28.25 0.50
C VAL A 32 12.70 29.15 -0.42
N PRO A 33 13.24 29.61 -1.58
CA PRO A 33 12.47 30.37 -2.55
C PRO A 33 11.19 29.61 -2.95
N LYS A 34 10.03 30.23 -2.82
CA LYS A 34 8.76 29.64 -3.28
C LYS A 34 8.80 29.56 -4.80
N ILE A 35 9.02 28.35 -5.33
CA ILE A 35 8.76 28.04 -6.73
C ILE A 35 7.27 28.25 -6.95
N ALA A 36 6.89 29.03 -7.98
CA ALA A 36 5.50 29.27 -8.35
C ALA A 36 4.79 27.91 -8.53
N ARG A 37 3.94 27.57 -7.58
CA ARG A 37 3.15 26.35 -7.62
C ARG A 37 2.04 26.56 -8.65
N ARG A 38 1.95 25.70 -9.67
CA ARG A 38 0.68 25.51 -10.38
C ARG A 38 -0.36 25.22 -9.32
N GLU A 39 -1.48 25.94 -9.35
CA GLU A 39 -2.59 25.71 -8.41
C GLU A 39 -3.08 24.27 -8.56
N SER A 40 -2.66 23.42 -7.62
CA SER A 40 -3.23 22.07 -7.51
C SER A 40 -4.59 22.21 -6.84
N PRO A 41 -5.61 21.49 -7.28
CA PRO A 41 -6.93 21.54 -6.65
C PRO A 41 -6.80 21.16 -5.16
N ILE A 42 -7.56 21.86 -4.32
CA ILE A 42 -7.61 21.56 -2.88
C ILE A 42 -8.38 20.26 -2.71
N ILE A 43 -7.76 19.26 -2.11
CA ILE A 43 -8.40 17.99 -1.75
C ILE A 43 -8.91 18.12 -0.32
N GLY A 44 -10.22 17.97 -0.13
CA GLY A 44 -10.89 17.98 1.16
C GLY A 44 -11.84 16.80 1.32
N PHE A 45 -12.08 16.39 2.56
CA PHE A 45 -13.11 15.41 2.93
C PHE A 45 -14.25 16.13 3.64
N LEU A 46 -15.48 15.72 3.37
CA LEU A 46 -16.70 16.36 3.84
C LEU A 46 -17.53 15.35 4.68
N GLU A 47 -18.40 15.88 5.53
CA GLU A 47 -19.36 15.07 6.28
C GLU A 47 -20.26 14.20 5.39
N GLU A 48 -20.46 14.61 4.13
CA GLU A 48 -21.22 13.80 3.16
C GLU A 48 -20.49 12.51 2.76
N ASP A 49 -19.17 12.50 2.82
CA ASP A 49 -18.35 11.34 2.46
C ASP A 49 -18.56 10.16 3.43
N VAL A 50 -18.97 10.43 4.68
CA VAL A 50 -19.21 9.38 5.71
C VAL A 50 -20.64 8.88 5.78
N ARG A 51 -21.62 9.53 5.16
CA ARG A 51 -23.05 9.19 5.28
C ARG A 51 -23.40 7.74 4.92
N ARG A 52 -22.58 7.10 4.10
CA ARG A 52 -22.75 5.71 3.64
C ARG A 52 -22.10 4.68 4.57
N LEU A 53 -21.33 5.10 5.55
CA LEU A 53 -20.59 4.23 6.44
C LEU A 53 -21.41 3.93 7.70
N HIS A 54 -21.23 2.75 8.24
CA HIS A 54 -21.65 2.45 9.60
C HIS A 54 -20.70 3.16 10.56
N HIS A 55 -21.24 4.09 11.35
CA HIS A 55 -20.44 4.93 12.25
C HIS A 55 -19.81 4.16 13.40
N LEU A 56 -18.78 4.76 14.01
CA LEU A 56 -17.94 4.17 15.05
C LEU A 56 -17.19 2.92 14.58
N HIS A 57 -16.57 3.03 13.42
CA HIS A 57 -15.78 1.93 12.84
C HIS A 57 -14.27 2.13 13.09
N GLY A 58 -13.55 1.01 13.15
CA GLY A 58 -12.08 0.93 13.11
C GLY A 58 -11.58 0.19 11.88
N ASP A 59 -12.39 0.18 10.79
CA ASP A 59 -12.13 -0.64 9.62
C ASP A 59 -10.92 -0.16 8.83
N ALA A 60 -10.21 -1.11 8.24
CA ALA A 60 -9.13 -0.83 7.31
C ALA A 60 -9.67 -0.25 6.00
N LEU A 61 -8.87 0.57 5.32
CA LEU A 61 -9.22 1.09 4.01
C LEU A 61 -8.97 0.02 2.95
N VAL A 62 -10.01 -0.75 2.64
CA VAL A 62 -10.01 -1.82 1.65
C VAL A 62 -10.78 -1.37 0.42
N VAL A 63 -10.18 -1.48 -0.75
CA VAL A 63 -10.70 -0.94 -2.01
C VAL A 63 -10.73 -2.00 -3.11
N SER A 64 -11.46 -1.68 -4.18
CA SER A 64 -11.40 -2.41 -5.45
C SER A 64 -10.75 -1.53 -6.51
N VAL A 65 -9.77 -2.07 -7.24
CA VAL A 65 -9.03 -1.35 -8.27
C VAL A 65 -9.02 -2.16 -9.57
N ARG A 66 -8.90 -1.47 -10.70
CA ARG A 66 -8.68 -2.15 -11.97
C ARG A 66 -7.20 -2.26 -12.24
N VAL A 67 -6.70 -3.49 -12.30
CA VAL A 67 -5.32 -3.83 -12.67
C VAL A 67 -5.34 -4.41 -14.07
N ARG A 68 -4.86 -3.63 -15.05
CA ARG A 68 -5.02 -3.94 -16.48
C ARG A 68 -6.50 -4.20 -16.84
N ASP A 69 -6.84 -5.42 -17.21
CA ASP A 69 -8.18 -5.84 -17.63
C ASP A 69 -8.98 -6.54 -16.51
N TYR A 70 -8.41 -6.59 -15.29
CA TYR A 70 -9.01 -7.29 -14.15
C TYR A 70 -9.49 -6.31 -13.08
N ASN A 71 -10.69 -6.55 -12.55
CA ASN A 71 -11.13 -5.92 -11.31
C ASN A 71 -10.59 -6.72 -10.13
N VAL A 72 -9.69 -6.12 -9.38
CA VAL A 72 -9.09 -6.73 -8.19
C VAL A 72 -9.76 -6.14 -6.95
N HIS A 73 -10.49 -6.97 -6.23
CA HIS A 73 -11.15 -6.63 -4.98
C HIS A 73 -10.22 -6.89 -3.78
N ARG A 74 -10.62 -6.45 -2.59
CA ARG A 74 -9.89 -6.69 -1.34
C ARG A 74 -8.42 -6.24 -1.41
N VAL A 75 -8.20 -5.03 -1.92
CA VAL A 75 -6.89 -4.40 -1.94
C VAL A 75 -6.79 -3.46 -0.74
N LEU A 76 -5.90 -3.77 0.18
CA LEU A 76 -5.63 -2.95 1.36
C LEU A 76 -4.84 -1.70 0.95
N VAL A 77 -5.17 -0.56 1.53
CA VAL A 77 -4.40 0.67 1.39
C VAL A 77 -3.67 0.93 2.70
N ASP A 78 -2.33 0.87 2.65
CA ASP A 78 -1.47 1.10 3.81
C ASP A 78 -0.37 2.12 3.47
N ASN A 79 -0.44 3.29 4.06
CA ASN A 79 0.56 4.34 3.86
C ASN A 79 1.81 4.19 4.76
N GLY A 80 1.90 3.12 5.54
CA GLY A 80 2.99 2.84 6.47
C GLY A 80 4.23 2.21 5.81
N ASN A 81 4.07 1.59 4.66
CA ASN A 81 5.10 0.79 4.02
C ASN A 81 5.72 1.46 2.78
N SER A 82 6.71 0.79 2.17
CA SER A 82 7.52 1.35 1.07
C SER A 82 7.51 0.52 -0.20
N ALA A 83 6.72 -0.54 -0.27
CA ALA A 83 6.63 -1.40 -1.45
C ALA A 83 5.22 -1.95 -1.62
N ASP A 84 4.63 -1.72 -2.78
CA ASP A 84 3.33 -2.28 -3.14
C ASP A 84 3.43 -3.81 -3.26
N ILE A 85 2.42 -4.53 -2.76
CA ILE A 85 2.42 -5.98 -2.65
C ILE A 85 1.27 -6.55 -3.49
N LEU A 86 1.54 -7.60 -4.23
CA LEU A 86 0.55 -8.45 -4.88
C LEU A 86 0.73 -9.88 -4.39
N TYR A 87 -0.34 -10.47 -3.88
CA TYR A 87 -0.26 -11.86 -3.42
C TYR A 87 -0.26 -12.82 -4.60
N TYR A 88 0.57 -13.87 -4.49
CA TYR A 88 0.79 -14.80 -5.61
C TYR A 88 -0.48 -15.49 -6.12
N PRO A 89 -1.45 -15.90 -5.29
CA PRO A 89 -2.72 -16.42 -5.78
C PRO A 89 -3.46 -15.44 -6.70
N THR A 90 -3.46 -14.15 -6.39
CA THR A 90 -4.06 -13.11 -7.22
C THR A 90 -3.31 -12.95 -8.55
N PHE A 91 -1.98 -12.96 -8.51
CA PHE A 91 -1.14 -12.93 -9.70
C PHE A 91 -1.45 -14.10 -10.65
N GLN A 92 -1.64 -15.32 -10.10
CA GLN A 92 -2.02 -16.51 -10.86
C GLN A 92 -3.44 -16.40 -11.44
N GLN A 93 -4.42 -15.91 -10.65
CA GLN A 93 -5.80 -15.70 -11.12
C GLN A 93 -5.90 -14.72 -12.28
N MET A 94 -4.97 -13.77 -12.37
CA MET A 94 -4.85 -12.86 -13.52
C MET A 94 -4.18 -13.53 -14.73
N GLY A 95 -3.94 -14.83 -14.69
CA GLY A 95 -3.35 -15.60 -15.81
C GLY A 95 -1.88 -15.29 -16.07
N PHE A 96 -1.15 -14.74 -15.11
CA PHE A 96 0.27 -14.46 -15.27
C PHE A 96 1.14 -15.66 -14.88
N ASP A 97 2.13 -15.94 -15.69
CA ASP A 97 3.16 -16.95 -15.42
C ASP A 97 4.27 -16.37 -14.54
N ARG A 98 4.85 -17.21 -13.69
CA ARG A 98 6.00 -16.86 -12.83
C ARG A 98 7.21 -16.37 -13.64
N ALA A 99 7.37 -16.83 -14.89
CA ALA A 99 8.41 -16.37 -15.80
C ALA A 99 8.33 -14.87 -16.14
N ARG A 100 7.16 -14.23 -15.87
CA ARG A 100 6.98 -12.78 -16.03
C ARG A 100 7.59 -11.97 -14.89
N LEU A 101 7.93 -12.60 -13.79
CA LEU A 101 8.49 -11.92 -12.63
C LEU A 101 9.95 -11.54 -12.88
N ILE A 102 10.28 -10.29 -12.61
CA ILE A 102 11.64 -9.78 -12.61
C ILE A 102 12.28 -10.12 -11.27
N PRO A 103 13.46 -10.79 -11.24
CA PRO A 103 14.15 -11.08 -9.99
C PRO A 103 14.39 -9.80 -9.17
N THR A 104 14.19 -9.88 -7.85
CA THR A 104 14.44 -8.76 -6.93
C THR A 104 15.26 -9.23 -5.73
N THR A 105 16.10 -8.34 -5.23
CA THR A 105 16.85 -8.53 -3.98
C THR A 105 16.18 -7.85 -2.79
N THR A 106 15.00 -7.25 -3.00
CA THR A 106 14.25 -6.56 -1.95
C THR A 106 13.77 -7.57 -0.91
N LEU A 107 14.10 -7.30 0.34
CA LEU A 107 13.65 -8.07 1.49
C LEU A 107 12.53 -7.30 2.20
N LEU A 108 11.40 -7.93 2.40
CA LEU A 108 10.32 -7.38 3.22
C LEU A 108 10.53 -7.82 4.68
N VAL A 109 10.47 -6.86 5.58
CA VAL A 109 10.60 -7.13 7.02
C VAL A 109 9.34 -6.63 7.71
N GLY A 110 8.54 -7.54 8.23
CA GLY A 110 7.33 -7.23 9.00
C GLY A 110 7.61 -6.85 10.45
N PHE A 111 6.58 -6.44 11.17
CA PHE A 111 6.62 -6.27 12.61
C PHE A 111 7.02 -7.60 13.26
N GLY A 112 7.89 -7.56 14.26
CA GLY A 112 8.44 -8.77 14.88
C GLY A 112 9.63 -9.38 14.16
N GLY A 113 10.16 -8.72 13.10
CA GLY A 113 11.37 -9.14 12.40
C GLY A 113 11.20 -10.32 11.44
N LYS A 114 9.97 -10.78 11.19
CA LYS A 114 9.68 -11.83 10.20
C LYS A 114 10.08 -11.34 8.81
N LYS A 115 10.91 -12.11 8.13
CA LYS A 115 11.45 -11.80 6.81
C LYS A 115 10.63 -12.52 5.74
N VAL A 116 10.20 -11.81 4.71
CA VAL A 116 9.52 -12.37 3.55
C VAL A 116 10.32 -12.04 2.29
N PHE A 117 10.65 -13.07 1.52
CA PHE A 117 11.33 -12.94 0.24
C PHE A 117 10.29 -12.96 -0.87
N PRO A 118 10.14 -11.87 -1.64
CA PRO A 118 9.25 -11.87 -2.80
C PRO A 118 9.72 -12.90 -3.85
N LEU A 119 8.77 -13.47 -4.57
CA LEU A 119 9.05 -14.31 -5.74
C LEU A 119 9.70 -13.53 -6.88
N GLY A 120 9.46 -12.23 -6.92
CA GLY A 120 9.96 -11.27 -7.89
C GLY A 120 9.11 -10.02 -7.90
N ALA A 121 9.36 -9.15 -8.86
CA ALA A 121 8.61 -7.92 -9.08
C ALA A 121 7.88 -7.96 -10.43
N VAL A 122 6.72 -7.29 -10.51
CA VAL A 122 5.99 -7.09 -11.76
C VAL A 122 5.44 -5.67 -11.81
N THR A 123 5.53 -5.03 -12.99
CA THR A 123 4.91 -3.73 -13.20
C THR A 123 3.62 -3.90 -13.99
N LEU A 124 2.53 -3.40 -13.42
CA LEU A 124 1.18 -3.49 -13.97
C LEU A 124 0.51 -2.11 -13.95
N SER A 125 -0.28 -1.81 -14.98
CA SER A 125 -1.07 -0.58 -15.00
C SER A 125 -2.28 -0.71 -14.06
N VAL A 126 -2.42 0.25 -13.15
CA VAL A 126 -3.52 0.32 -12.19
C VAL A 126 -4.35 1.57 -12.49
N THR A 127 -5.65 1.37 -12.63
CA THR A 127 -6.62 2.44 -12.87
C THR A 127 -7.55 2.57 -11.68
N VAL A 128 -7.75 3.80 -11.22
CA VAL A 128 -8.65 4.16 -10.12
C VAL A 128 -9.48 5.38 -10.48
N GLY A 129 -10.64 5.51 -9.82
CA GLY A 129 -11.62 6.57 -10.07
C GLY A 129 -12.72 6.15 -11.05
N ASN A 130 -13.61 7.09 -11.34
CA ASN A 130 -14.80 6.87 -12.16
C ASN A 130 -14.72 7.69 -13.45
N TYR A 131 -15.09 7.10 -14.55
CA TYR A 131 -15.22 7.65 -15.90
C TYR A 131 -14.31 8.86 -16.23
N LEU A 132 -14.76 10.10 -16.02
CA LEU A 132 -13.97 11.31 -16.32
C LEU A 132 -12.92 11.65 -15.27
N GLN A 133 -13.07 11.16 -14.04
CA GLN A 133 -12.18 11.43 -12.92
C GLN A 133 -11.38 10.18 -12.55
N GLN A 134 -10.73 9.58 -13.54
CA GLN A 134 -9.88 8.42 -13.37
C GLN A 134 -8.42 8.74 -13.68
N ILE A 135 -7.53 8.00 -13.05
CA ILE A 135 -6.10 7.98 -13.39
C ILE A 135 -5.64 6.56 -13.59
N THR A 136 -4.71 6.39 -14.53
CA THR A 136 -3.99 5.13 -14.75
C THR A 136 -2.51 5.39 -14.54
N ARG A 137 -1.85 4.55 -13.74
CA ARG A 137 -0.41 4.60 -13.49
C ARG A 137 0.16 3.19 -13.46
N ASP A 138 1.41 3.08 -13.87
CA ASP A 138 2.16 1.85 -13.70
C ASP A 138 2.63 1.73 -12.26
N VAL A 139 2.32 0.59 -11.64
CA VAL A 139 2.68 0.22 -10.27
C VAL A 139 3.55 -1.00 -10.30
N THR A 140 4.69 -0.94 -9.62
CA THR A 140 5.60 -2.08 -9.46
C THR A 140 5.28 -2.79 -8.16
N PHE A 141 4.71 -3.98 -8.29
CA PHE A 141 4.36 -4.85 -7.17
C PHE A 141 5.48 -5.85 -6.88
N LEU A 142 5.75 -6.06 -5.60
CA LEU A 142 6.47 -7.24 -5.15
C LEU A 142 5.47 -8.39 -5.00
N VAL A 143 5.70 -9.47 -5.71
CA VAL A 143 4.82 -10.64 -5.65
C VAL A 143 5.29 -11.56 -4.52
N VAL A 144 4.40 -11.82 -3.57
CA VAL A 144 4.71 -12.64 -2.38
C VAL A 144 3.80 -13.86 -2.32
N ASP A 145 4.40 -15.01 -1.99
CA ASP A 145 3.68 -16.24 -1.73
C ASP A 145 3.45 -16.36 -0.22
N TYR A 146 2.35 -15.77 0.21
CA TYR A 146 1.93 -15.76 1.61
C TYR A 146 0.41 -15.77 1.70
N SER A 147 -0.14 -16.50 2.68
CA SER A 147 -1.58 -16.55 2.91
C SER A 147 -2.08 -15.20 3.43
N SER A 148 -3.08 -14.65 2.76
CA SER A 148 -3.69 -13.39 3.13
C SER A 148 -5.16 -13.37 2.68
N ALA A 149 -6.00 -12.68 3.44
CA ALA A 149 -7.37 -12.37 3.03
C ALA A 149 -7.42 -11.24 1.99
N TYR A 150 -6.32 -10.51 1.81
CA TYR A 150 -6.18 -9.46 0.81
C TYR A 150 -5.60 -10.02 -0.50
N ASN A 151 -5.96 -9.40 -1.61
CA ASN A 151 -5.41 -9.68 -2.92
C ASN A 151 -4.13 -8.90 -3.24
N GLY A 152 -3.96 -7.76 -2.59
CA GLY A 152 -2.78 -6.91 -2.69
C GLY A 152 -2.81 -5.79 -1.68
N ILE A 153 -1.72 -5.05 -1.61
CA ILE A 153 -1.57 -3.87 -0.75
C ILE A 153 -0.99 -2.73 -1.57
N LEU A 154 -1.68 -1.61 -1.58
CA LEU A 154 -1.21 -0.36 -2.17
C LEU A 154 -0.56 0.51 -1.10
N GLU A 155 0.66 0.91 -1.36
CA GLU A 155 1.53 1.54 -0.39
C GLU A 155 1.92 2.96 -0.80
N ARG A 156 2.81 3.60 -0.04
CA ARG A 156 3.27 4.97 -0.31
C ARG A 156 3.74 5.23 -1.74
N PRO A 157 4.48 4.33 -2.42
CA PRO A 157 4.92 4.63 -3.79
C PRO A 157 3.75 4.90 -4.72
N THR A 158 2.73 4.06 -4.68
CA THR A 158 1.51 4.23 -5.47
C THR A 158 0.72 5.46 -5.04
N LEU A 159 0.47 5.64 -3.75
CA LEU A 159 -0.27 6.80 -3.23
C LEU A 159 0.42 8.13 -3.59
N ASN A 160 1.75 8.19 -3.50
CA ASN A 160 2.52 9.36 -3.90
C ASN A 160 2.45 9.61 -5.41
N SER A 161 2.50 8.56 -6.23
CA SER A 161 2.39 8.69 -7.69
C SER A 161 1.03 9.26 -8.13
N TRP A 162 -0.02 8.94 -7.38
CA TRP A 162 -1.37 9.47 -7.57
C TRP A 162 -1.57 10.85 -6.93
N LYS A 163 -0.61 11.34 -6.13
CA LYS A 163 -0.78 12.52 -5.25
C LYS A 163 -2.01 12.39 -4.37
N ALA A 164 -2.26 11.19 -3.89
CA ALA A 164 -3.46 10.81 -3.19
C ALA A 164 -3.46 11.32 -1.74
N ALA A 165 -4.61 11.78 -1.30
CA ALA A 165 -4.96 11.98 0.10
C ALA A 165 -5.85 10.81 0.57
N THR A 166 -5.49 10.18 1.67
CA THR A 166 -6.22 9.06 2.27
C THR A 166 -6.89 9.50 3.56
N SER A 167 -8.09 9.01 3.82
CA SER A 167 -8.78 9.18 5.09
C SER A 167 -9.39 7.86 5.53
N THR A 168 -8.90 7.35 6.66
CA THR A 168 -9.46 6.15 7.30
C THR A 168 -10.84 6.44 7.89
N TYR A 169 -11.07 7.64 8.44
CA TYR A 169 -12.37 8.04 8.95
C TYR A 169 -13.47 8.04 7.89
N HIS A 170 -13.12 8.47 6.64
CA HIS A 170 -14.07 8.50 5.52
C HIS A 170 -14.04 7.23 4.68
N LEU A 171 -13.13 6.28 4.97
CA LEU A 171 -12.81 5.12 4.13
C LEU A 171 -12.71 5.51 2.66
N MET A 172 -11.86 6.50 2.37
CA MET A 172 -11.80 7.09 1.04
C MET A 172 -10.39 7.57 0.70
N ILE A 173 -10.10 7.51 -0.59
CA ILE A 173 -8.92 8.12 -1.21
C ILE A 173 -9.40 9.16 -2.20
N LYS A 174 -8.82 10.36 -2.17
CA LYS A 174 -9.04 11.41 -3.17
C LYS A 174 -7.73 11.77 -3.85
N PHE A 175 -7.77 11.99 -5.15
CA PHE A 175 -6.59 12.30 -5.95
C PHE A 175 -6.92 13.29 -7.08
N PRO A 176 -5.94 14.13 -7.52
CA PRO A 176 -6.16 15.07 -8.61
C PRO A 176 -6.20 14.34 -9.96
N THR A 177 -7.14 14.73 -10.80
CA THR A 177 -7.25 14.32 -12.20
C THR A 177 -7.28 15.53 -13.11
N GLU A 178 -7.27 15.34 -14.43
CA GLU A 178 -7.43 16.45 -15.39
C GLU A 178 -8.82 17.10 -15.30
N TYR A 179 -9.83 16.36 -14.84
CA TYR A 179 -11.22 16.81 -14.75
C TYR A 179 -11.69 17.06 -13.31
N GLY A 180 -10.79 17.32 -12.39
CA GLY A 180 -11.11 17.60 -11.01
C GLY A 180 -10.55 16.56 -10.03
N ILE A 181 -11.24 16.34 -8.92
CA ILE A 181 -10.83 15.39 -7.87
C ILE A 181 -11.50 14.04 -8.12
N GLY A 182 -10.70 13.02 -8.39
CA GLY A 182 -11.15 11.64 -8.42
C GLY A 182 -11.26 11.05 -7.02
N GLU A 183 -12.14 10.07 -6.89
CA GLU A 183 -12.41 9.38 -5.62
C GLU A 183 -12.30 7.87 -5.79
N LEU A 184 -11.76 7.21 -4.78
CA LEU A 184 -11.80 5.77 -4.62
C LEU A 184 -12.32 5.46 -3.23
N ARG A 185 -13.45 4.76 -3.18
CA ARG A 185 -14.19 4.49 -1.94
C ARG A 185 -13.82 3.12 -1.40
N GLY A 186 -13.60 3.05 -0.10
CA GLY A 186 -13.42 1.80 0.63
C GLY A 186 -14.72 1.01 0.70
N ASP A 187 -14.56 -0.30 0.77
CA ASP A 187 -15.63 -1.27 0.99
C ASP A 187 -15.55 -1.76 2.44
N GLN A 188 -16.47 -1.27 3.27
CA GLN A 188 -16.51 -1.58 4.70
C GLN A 188 -16.85 -3.05 4.95
N VAL A 189 -17.70 -3.66 4.12
CA VAL A 189 -18.06 -5.08 4.25
C VAL A 189 -16.85 -5.96 3.94
N ALA A 190 -16.16 -5.67 2.84
CA ALA A 190 -14.94 -6.38 2.47
C ALA A 190 -13.83 -6.21 3.53
N ALA A 191 -13.75 -5.04 4.18
CA ALA A 191 -12.80 -4.81 5.27
C ALA A 191 -13.07 -5.72 6.47
N CYS A 192 -14.34 -5.82 6.91
CA CYS A 192 -14.74 -6.71 7.99
C CYS A 192 -14.50 -8.19 7.64
N GLU A 193 -14.86 -8.61 6.43
CA GLU A 193 -14.62 -9.99 5.97
C GLU A 193 -13.14 -10.35 5.94
N CYS A 194 -12.29 -9.43 5.44
CA CYS A 194 -10.85 -9.64 5.43
C CYS A 194 -10.28 -9.74 6.85
N TYR A 195 -10.76 -8.91 7.78
CA TYR A 195 -10.33 -8.95 9.17
C TYR A 195 -10.64 -10.31 9.82
N ILE A 196 -11.88 -10.81 9.67
CA ILE A 196 -12.29 -12.12 10.19
C ILE A 196 -11.43 -13.24 9.59
N ALA A 197 -11.27 -13.25 8.26
CA ALA A 197 -10.47 -14.26 7.58
C ALA A 197 -8.98 -14.24 7.99
N MET A 198 -8.41 -13.06 8.32
CA MET A 198 -7.04 -12.96 8.83
C MET A 198 -6.89 -13.58 10.22
N LEU A 199 -7.88 -13.43 11.11
CA LEU A 199 -7.89 -14.08 12.42
C LEU A 199 -7.87 -15.62 12.29
N GLU A 200 -8.68 -16.16 11.38
CA GLU A 200 -8.71 -17.59 11.12
C GLU A 200 -7.35 -18.11 10.59
N ILE A 201 -6.69 -17.37 9.70
CA ILE A 201 -5.36 -17.71 9.18
C ILE A 201 -4.31 -17.72 10.31
N GLU A 202 -4.35 -16.75 11.21
CA GLU A 202 -3.42 -16.65 12.34
C GLU A 202 -3.61 -17.83 13.33
N ASP A 203 -4.85 -18.17 13.66
CA ASP A 203 -5.17 -19.30 14.54
C ASP A 203 -4.67 -20.62 13.97
N HIS A 204 -4.85 -20.88 12.68
CA HIS A 204 -4.32 -22.05 12.01
C HIS A 204 -2.79 -22.11 12.05
N GLN A 205 -2.10 -21.00 11.88
CA GLN A 205 -0.64 -20.96 11.95
C GLN A 205 -0.12 -21.24 13.36
N GLN A 206 -0.81 -20.75 14.40
CA GLN A 206 -0.44 -21.02 15.80
C GLN A 206 -0.65 -22.51 16.16
N THR A 207 -1.77 -23.10 15.73
CA THR A 207 -2.07 -24.52 15.98
C THR A 207 -1.03 -25.44 15.33
N MET A 208 -0.63 -25.16 14.09
CA MET A 208 0.43 -25.94 13.41
C MET A 208 1.81 -25.84 14.09
N CYS A 209 2.10 -24.74 14.80
CA CYS A 209 3.35 -24.60 15.55
C CYS A 209 3.37 -25.44 16.83
N ILE A 210 2.22 -25.79 17.39
CA ILE A 210 2.11 -26.59 18.62
C ILE A 210 2.20 -28.09 18.34
N GLU A 211 1.80 -28.56 17.17
CA GLU A 211 1.83 -29.98 16.79
C GLU A 211 3.25 -30.52 16.42
N LYS A 212 4.27 -29.70 16.40
CA LYS A 212 5.66 -30.04 16.06
C LYS A 212 6.59 -30.18 17.28
N GLN A 213 6.07 -30.50 18.46
CA GLN A 213 6.90 -30.86 19.64
C GLN A 213 6.99 -32.37 19.80
#